data_b5572f8611b807c97e0ce58b751231fe
#
_entry.id   b5572f8611b807c97e0ce58b751231fe
#
_cell.length_a   1.000
_cell.length_b   1.000
_cell.length_c   1.000
_cell.angle_alpha   90.00
_cell.angle_beta   90.00
_cell.angle_gamma   90.00
#
_symmetry.space_group_name_H-M   'P 1'
#
loop_
_entity.id
_entity.type
_entity.pdbx_description
1 polymer ?
#
loop_
_entity_poly.entity_id
_entity_poly.type
_entity_poly.pdbx_seq_one_letter_code
_entity_poly.pdbx_strand_id
1 'polypeptide(L)'
;MIEEVVPTIRHLSGERNGFDQMITVFGCSMGAQHAANIFFRRPDLFDQVFAISGVYDSRDAFGDYMDDLVYQNTPVEYLMNMPADHPYIRMYNERQIIIVVGQGAWEDVLKASTGWLKWVLEQKGINATVDFWGHDVDHNWPWWYKMVAHYVPRLLG
;
A
#
# COMPACT_ATOMS: atom_id res chain seq x y z
N MET A 1 1.42 16.69 4.01
CA MET A 1 0.99 15.99 2.77
C MET A 1 -0.51 16.16 2.52
N ILE A 2 -1.38 15.74 3.44
CA ILE A 2 -2.85 15.76 3.25
C ILE A 2 -3.39 17.19 3.08
N GLU A 3 -2.90 18.15 3.86
CA GLU A 3 -3.37 19.54 3.87
C GLU A 3 -2.72 20.44 2.82
N GLU A 4 -1.62 20.01 2.21
CA GLU A 4 -0.85 20.81 1.25
C GLU A 4 -0.72 20.10 -0.11
N VAL A 5 -0.13 18.90 -0.12
CA VAL A 5 0.22 18.21 -1.37
C VAL A 5 -1.03 17.75 -2.12
N VAL A 6 -1.97 17.09 -1.44
CA VAL A 6 -3.20 16.58 -2.10
C VAL A 6 -4.05 17.73 -2.65
N PRO A 7 -4.36 18.81 -1.89
CA PRO A 7 -5.08 19.97 -2.44
C PRO A 7 -4.35 20.63 -3.62
N THR A 8 -3.02 20.73 -3.54
CA THR A 8 -2.22 21.30 -4.63
C THR A 8 -2.30 20.44 -5.90
N ILE A 9 -2.17 19.11 -5.77
CA ILE A 9 -2.32 18.19 -6.91
C ILE A 9 -3.70 18.35 -7.55
N ARG A 10 -4.76 18.37 -6.76
CA ARG A 10 -6.14 18.51 -7.25
C ARG A 10 -6.36 19.85 -7.93
N HIS A 11 -5.86 20.93 -7.34
CA HIS A 11 -5.95 22.27 -7.93
C HIS A 11 -5.26 22.34 -9.29
N LEU A 12 -3.98 21.95 -9.35
CA LEU A 12 -3.20 21.97 -10.60
C LEU A 12 -3.77 21.01 -11.66
N SER A 13 -4.30 19.88 -11.25
CA SER A 13 -4.95 18.91 -12.13
C SER A 13 -6.26 19.46 -12.69
N GLY A 14 -7.09 20.08 -11.86
CA GLY A 14 -8.33 20.74 -12.26
C GLY A 14 -8.10 21.88 -13.24
N GLU A 15 -7.11 22.75 -12.98
CA GLU A 15 -6.73 23.83 -13.91
C GLU A 15 -6.23 23.30 -15.26
N ARG A 16 -5.48 22.20 -15.27
CA ARG A 16 -4.85 21.66 -16.47
C ARG A 16 -5.80 20.82 -17.32
N ASN A 17 -6.66 20.02 -16.70
CA ASN A 17 -7.45 18.98 -17.35
C ASN A 17 -8.95 19.23 -17.28
N GLY A 18 -9.40 20.18 -16.46
CA GLY A 18 -10.81 20.49 -16.26
C GLY A 18 -11.61 19.47 -15.42
N PHE A 19 -10.92 18.47 -14.81
CA PHE A 19 -11.54 17.47 -13.93
C PHE A 19 -10.54 16.95 -12.90
N ASP A 20 -11.06 16.39 -11.81
CA ASP A 20 -10.25 15.77 -10.78
C ASP A 20 -9.58 14.50 -11.31
N GLN A 21 -8.27 14.41 -11.12
CA GLN A 21 -7.49 13.24 -11.49
C GLN A 21 -7.48 12.22 -10.34
N MET A 22 -7.40 10.95 -10.69
CA MET A 22 -7.10 9.88 -9.72
C MET A 22 -5.71 10.09 -9.13
N ILE A 23 -5.61 9.89 -7.82
CA ILE A 23 -4.33 10.00 -7.10
C ILE A 23 -3.86 8.61 -6.72
N THR A 24 -2.70 8.23 -7.26
CA THR A 24 -2.00 6.99 -6.90
C THR A 24 -0.90 7.30 -5.89
N VAL A 25 -0.86 6.57 -4.78
CA VAL A 25 0.31 6.53 -3.89
C VAL A 25 1.18 5.34 -4.26
N PHE A 26 2.49 5.61 -4.42
CA PHE A 26 3.46 4.61 -4.83
C PHE A 26 4.71 4.66 -3.95
N GLY A 27 5.30 3.49 -3.70
CA GLY A 27 6.59 3.41 -3.02
C GLY A 27 7.21 2.03 -3.04
N CYS A 28 8.54 1.99 -2.78
CA CYS A 28 9.33 0.78 -2.65
C CYS A 28 9.95 0.74 -1.25
N SER A 29 10.12 -0.46 -0.67
CA SER A 29 10.72 -0.65 0.65
C SER A 29 10.00 0.16 1.74
N MET A 30 10.70 1.00 2.49
CA MET A 30 10.09 1.92 3.45
C MET A 30 9.05 2.85 2.79
N GLY A 31 9.26 3.25 1.54
CA GLY A 31 8.28 4.02 0.76
C GLY A 31 6.99 3.24 0.51
N ALA A 32 7.06 1.92 0.36
CA ALA A 32 5.89 1.07 0.22
C ALA A 32 5.05 1.00 1.51
N GLN A 33 5.71 0.92 2.67
CA GLN A 33 5.05 1.04 3.97
C GLN A 33 4.29 2.36 4.09
N HIS A 34 4.95 3.46 3.76
CA HIS A 34 4.31 4.78 3.81
C HIS A 34 3.15 4.90 2.81
N ALA A 35 3.32 4.41 1.58
CA ALA A 35 2.27 4.43 0.57
C ALA A 35 1.03 3.64 1.03
N ALA A 36 1.22 2.41 1.51
CA ALA A 36 0.14 1.59 2.04
C ALA A 36 -0.52 2.24 3.27
N ASN A 37 0.27 2.74 4.22
CA ASN A 37 -0.25 3.37 5.43
C ASN A 37 -1.08 4.63 5.11
N ILE A 38 -0.62 5.48 4.22
CA ILE A 38 -1.35 6.68 3.79
C ILE A 38 -2.66 6.28 3.11
N PHE A 39 -2.62 5.31 2.20
CA PHE A 39 -3.80 4.84 1.48
C PHE A 39 -4.85 4.24 2.41
N PHE A 40 -4.48 3.27 3.25
CA PHE A 40 -5.44 2.61 4.13
C PHE A 40 -6.03 3.53 5.20
N ARG A 41 -5.32 4.57 5.59
CA ARG A 41 -5.83 5.59 6.53
C ARG A 41 -6.70 6.65 5.87
N ARG A 42 -6.55 6.89 4.57
CA ARG A 42 -7.28 7.95 3.84
C ARG A 42 -7.74 7.48 2.44
N PRO A 43 -8.56 6.42 2.36
CA PRO A 43 -9.11 5.94 1.09
C PRO A 43 -10.07 6.95 0.43
N ASP A 44 -10.47 7.99 1.18
CA ASP A 44 -11.25 9.13 0.69
C ASP A 44 -10.42 10.10 -0.18
N LEU A 45 -9.10 10.07 -0.05
CA LEU A 45 -8.19 10.98 -0.77
C LEU A 45 -7.43 10.30 -1.90
N PHE A 46 -7.21 8.99 -1.80
CA PHE A 46 -6.37 8.24 -2.73
C PHE A 46 -7.19 7.15 -3.41
N ASP A 47 -7.03 7.06 -4.72
CA ASP A 47 -7.78 6.13 -5.56
C ASP A 47 -7.04 4.82 -5.77
N GLN A 48 -5.72 4.86 -5.69
CA GLN A 48 -4.88 3.71 -5.96
C GLN A 48 -3.66 3.67 -5.04
N VAL A 49 -3.23 2.46 -4.69
CA VAL A 49 -1.94 2.22 -4.04
C VAL A 49 -1.14 1.17 -4.80
N PHE A 50 0.14 1.46 -5.02
CA PHE A 50 1.10 0.51 -5.54
C PHE A 50 2.31 0.47 -4.60
N ALA A 51 2.47 -0.63 -3.88
CA ALA A 51 3.49 -0.79 -2.85
C ALA A 51 4.36 -2.01 -3.16
N ILE A 52 5.67 -1.79 -3.28
CA ILE A 52 6.66 -2.82 -3.61
C ILE A 52 7.56 -3.08 -2.42
N SER A 53 7.60 -4.33 -1.95
CA SER A 53 8.53 -4.81 -0.92
C SER A 53 8.49 -3.97 0.35
N GLY A 54 7.28 -3.78 0.92
CA GLY A 54 7.07 -3.01 2.14
C GLY A 54 7.01 -3.87 3.40
N VAL A 55 7.21 -3.24 4.56
CA VAL A 55 6.92 -3.79 5.89
C VAL A 55 5.59 -3.23 6.37
N TYR A 56 4.61 -4.07 6.62
CA TYR A 56 3.26 -3.69 7.02
C TYR A 56 2.91 -4.11 8.44
N ASP A 57 3.82 -4.85 9.07
CA ASP A 57 3.76 -5.32 10.44
C ASP A 57 4.94 -4.76 11.21
N SER A 58 4.71 -4.12 12.35
CA SER A 58 5.76 -3.49 13.15
C SER A 58 6.50 -4.45 14.07
N ARG A 59 6.05 -5.69 14.21
CA ARG A 59 6.60 -6.65 15.16
C ARG A 59 8.07 -6.99 14.91
N ASP A 60 8.51 -6.98 13.65
CA ASP A 60 9.93 -7.21 13.31
C ASP A 60 10.86 -6.10 13.84
N ALA A 61 10.35 -4.87 13.98
CA ALA A 61 11.13 -3.72 14.46
C ALA A 61 10.97 -3.47 15.96
N PHE A 62 9.79 -3.70 16.53
CA PHE A 62 9.41 -3.28 17.88
C PHE A 62 8.99 -4.45 18.78
N GLY A 63 8.99 -5.70 18.29
CA GLY A 63 8.50 -6.85 19.04
C GLY A 63 7.04 -6.66 19.44
N ASP A 64 6.74 -6.90 20.72
CA ASP A 64 5.38 -6.73 21.26
C ASP A 64 5.06 -5.30 21.70
N TYR A 65 5.98 -4.35 21.49
CA TYR A 65 5.73 -2.96 21.85
C TYR A 65 4.72 -2.33 20.88
N MET A 66 3.65 -1.78 21.45
CA MET A 66 2.57 -1.16 20.70
C MET A 66 2.03 0.06 21.47
N ASP A 67 2.31 1.25 20.98
CA ASP A 67 1.66 2.48 21.39
C ASP A 67 0.78 3.03 20.26
N ASP A 68 0.11 4.15 20.49
CA ASP A 68 -0.78 4.76 19.50
C ASP A 68 -0.05 5.12 18.20
N LEU A 69 1.23 5.53 18.28
CA LEU A 69 2.01 5.88 17.09
C LEU A 69 2.39 4.63 16.29
N VAL A 70 2.87 3.59 16.96
CA VAL A 70 3.18 2.30 16.32
C VAL A 70 1.92 1.72 15.70
N TYR A 71 0.82 1.66 16.46
CA TYR A 71 -0.46 1.15 15.98
C TYR A 71 -0.94 1.86 14.71
N GLN A 72 -0.95 3.20 14.71
CA GLN A 72 -1.38 4.00 13.56
C GLN A 72 -0.48 3.86 12.32
N ASN A 73 0.71 3.32 12.46
CA ASN A 73 1.66 3.09 11.39
C ASN A 73 1.86 1.60 11.05
N THR A 74 1.00 0.72 11.60
CA THR A 74 1.03 -0.72 11.36
C THR A 74 -0.27 -1.16 10.65
N PRO A 75 -0.30 -1.17 9.30
CA PRO A 75 -1.48 -1.54 8.52
C PRO A 75 -2.11 -2.87 8.93
N VAL A 76 -1.32 -3.89 9.22
CA VAL A 76 -1.79 -5.20 9.66
C VAL A 76 -2.65 -5.09 10.93
N GLU A 77 -2.21 -4.31 11.92
CA GLU A 77 -2.89 -4.19 13.21
C GLU A 77 -4.23 -3.43 13.10
N TYR A 78 -4.20 -2.22 12.56
CA TYR A 78 -5.43 -1.43 12.53
C TYR A 78 -6.47 -1.97 11.53
N LEU A 79 -6.05 -2.60 10.43
CA LEU A 79 -6.98 -3.27 9.51
C LEU A 79 -7.59 -4.52 10.18
N MET A 80 -6.79 -5.30 10.92
CA MET A 80 -7.31 -6.46 11.65
C MET A 80 -8.37 -6.06 12.68
N ASN A 81 -8.15 -4.97 13.39
CA ASN A 81 -9.06 -4.46 14.40
C ASN A 81 -10.25 -3.64 13.83
N MET A 82 -10.24 -3.37 12.52
CA MET A 82 -11.32 -2.63 11.88
C MET A 82 -12.62 -3.44 11.89
N PRO A 83 -13.76 -2.87 12.31
CA PRO A 83 -15.05 -3.53 12.22
C PRO A 83 -15.40 -3.96 10.79
N ALA A 84 -16.08 -5.12 10.64
CA ALA A 84 -16.43 -5.66 9.33
C ALA A 84 -17.39 -4.76 8.52
N ASP A 85 -18.15 -3.92 9.19
CA ASP A 85 -19.08 -2.94 8.60
C ASP A 85 -18.48 -1.53 8.48
N HIS A 86 -17.18 -1.37 8.71
CA HIS A 86 -16.52 -0.08 8.59
C HIS A 86 -16.63 0.48 7.17
N PRO A 87 -17.04 1.75 6.98
CA PRO A 87 -17.28 2.32 5.65
C PRO A 87 -16.04 2.30 4.72
N TYR A 88 -14.84 2.26 5.27
CA TYR A 88 -13.60 2.18 4.50
C TYR A 88 -13.46 0.85 3.74
N ILE A 89 -14.04 -0.26 4.24
CA ILE A 89 -13.98 -1.55 3.53
C ILE A 89 -14.66 -1.44 2.16
N ARG A 90 -15.81 -0.77 2.09
CA ARG A 90 -16.44 -0.50 0.80
C ARG A 90 -15.57 0.39 -0.08
N MET A 91 -14.98 1.46 0.49
CA MET A 91 -14.10 2.36 -0.25
C MET A 91 -12.87 1.62 -0.80
N TYR A 92 -12.24 0.74 -0.02
CA TYR A 92 -11.12 -0.08 -0.50
C TYR A 92 -11.51 -0.94 -1.70
N ASN A 93 -12.71 -1.51 -1.68
CA ASN A 93 -13.21 -2.36 -2.77
C ASN A 93 -13.60 -1.58 -4.03
N GLU A 94 -13.76 -0.26 -3.93
CA GLU A 94 -13.93 0.67 -5.05
C GLU A 94 -12.59 1.23 -5.57
N ARG A 95 -11.47 0.85 -4.97
CA ARG A 95 -10.11 1.35 -5.25
C ARG A 95 -9.23 0.24 -5.83
N GLN A 96 -8.09 0.63 -6.36
CA GLN A 96 -7.10 -0.32 -6.86
C GLN A 96 -5.94 -0.47 -5.88
N ILE A 97 -5.76 -1.68 -5.37
CA ILE A 97 -4.73 -2.02 -4.39
C ILE A 97 -3.80 -3.05 -5.03
N ILE A 98 -2.53 -2.67 -5.21
CA ILE A 98 -1.47 -3.53 -5.73
C ILE A 98 -0.32 -3.55 -4.74
N ILE A 99 -0.08 -4.73 -4.16
CA ILE A 99 1.01 -5.00 -3.22
C ILE A 99 1.88 -6.09 -3.82
N VAL A 100 3.18 -5.83 -3.95
CA VAL A 100 4.09 -6.75 -4.63
C VAL A 100 5.33 -6.96 -3.78
N VAL A 101 5.87 -8.17 -3.78
CA VAL A 101 7.09 -8.51 -3.06
C VAL A 101 7.91 -9.54 -3.83
N GLY A 102 9.24 -9.46 -3.77
CA GLY A 102 10.14 -10.51 -4.21
C GLY A 102 10.25 -11.65 -3.19
N GLN A 103 11.00 -12.68 -3.56
CA GLN A 103 11.31 -13.80 -2.67
C GLN A 103 12.81 -14.13 -2.64
N GLY A 104 13.64 -13.30 -3.25
CA GLY A 104 15.09 -13.42 -3.30
C GLY A 104 15.80 -12.77 -2.11
N ALA A 105 17.03 -12.33 -2.34
CA ALA A 105 17.86 -11.77 -1.29
C ALA A 105 17.25 -10.50 -0.67
N TRP A 106 17.27 -10.44 0.68
CA TRP A 106 16.75 -9.34 1.51
C TRP A 106 15.22 -9.15 1.49
N GLU A 107 14.46 -10.13 0.97
CA GLU A 107 12.99 -10.06 0.91
C GLU A 107 12.29 -10.89 2.01
N ASP A 108 12.98 -11.66 2.84
CA ASP A 108 12.36 -12.60 3.77
C ASP A 108 11.38 -11.95 4.76
N VAL A 109 11.80 -10.87 5.43
CA VAL A 109 10.95 -10.10 6.36
C VAL A 109 9.77 -9.45 5.62
N LEU A 110 10.04 -8.87 4.45
CA LEU A 110 9.06 -8.17 3.63
C LEU A 110 8.02 -9.13 3.07
N LYS A 111 8.47 -10.31 2.64
CA LYS A 111 7.60 -11.40 2.20
C LYS A 111 6.68 -11.89 3.32
N ALA A 112 7.21 -12.10 4.52
CA ALA A 112 6.42 -12.49 5.68
C ALA A 112 5.38 -11.42 6.03
N SER A 113 5.79 -10.16 6.11
CA SER A 113 4.93 -9.02 6.39
C SER A 113 3.85 -8.83 5.30
N THR A 114 4.20 -9.01 4.02
CA THR A 114 3.24 -9.00 2.92
C THR A 114 2.23 -10.15 3.02
N GLY A 115 2.68 -11.33 3.44
CA GLY A 115 1.80 -12.47 3.69
C GLY A 115 0.76 -12.20 4.77
N TRP A 116 1.17 -11.56 5.88
CA TRP A 116 0.26 -11.12 6.92
C TRP A 116 -0.74 -10.08 6.42
N LEU A 117 -0.28 -9.07 5.70
CA LEU A 117 -1.18 -8.07 5.11
C LEU A 117 -2.19 -8.73 4.17
N LYS A 118 -1.74 -9.63 3.29
CA LYS A 118 -2.62 -10.39 2.39
C LYS A 118 -3.72 -11.11 3.17
N TRP A 119 -3.34 -11.86 4.19
CA TRP A 119 -4.29 -12.58 5.03
C TRP A 119 -5.31 -11.65 5.69
N VAL A 120 -4.87 -10.51 6.25
CA VAL A 120 -5.77 -9.51 6.84
C VAL A 120 -6.75 -8.96 5.82
N LEU A 121 -6.29 -8.60 4.62
CA LEU A 121 -7.15 -8.10 3.55
C LEU A 121 -8.22 -9.12 3.17
N GLU A 122 -7.84 -10.40 3.04
CA GLU A 122 -8.77 -11.51 2.78
C GLU A 122 -9.81 -11.68 3.90
N GLN A 123 -9.38 -11.64 5.19
CA GLN A 123 -10.30 -11.75 6.34
C GLN A 123 -11.30 -10.58 6.41
N LYS A 124 -10.92 -9.41 5.92
CA LYS A 124 -11.78 -8.22 5.88
C LYS A 124 -12.60 -8.09 4.59
N GLY A 125 -12.45 -9.01 3.65
CA GLY A 125 -13.14 -8.95 2.35
C GLY A 125 -12.69 -7.75 1.51
N ILE A 126 -11.42 -7.35 1.65
CA ILE A 126 -10.82 -6.27 0.87
C ILE A 126 -10.15 -6.86 -0.37
N ASN A 127 -10.61 -6.45 -1.55
CA ASN A 127 -10.06 -6.88 -2.81
C ASN A 127 -8.71 -6.19 -3.08
N ALA A 128 -7.66 -6.99 -3.25
CA ALA A 128 -6.33 -6.49 -3.56
C ALA A 128 -5.58 -7.49 -4.45
N THR A 129 -4.75 -6.98 -5.34
CA THR A 129 -3.71 -7.78 -6.00
C THR A 129 -2.51 -7.84 -5.06
N VAL A 130 -2.26 -9.01 -4.48
CA VAL A 130 -1.06 -9.25 -3.65
C VAL A 130 -0.22 -10.32 -4.33
N ASP A 131 0.92 -9.92 -4.86
CA ASP A 131 1.71 -10.75 -5.77
C ASP A 131 3.11 -11.03 -5.21
N PHE A 132 3.50 -12.30 -5.25
CA PHE A 132 4.80 -12.80 -4.82
C PHE A 132 5.60 -13.21 -6.04
N TRP A 133 6.63 -12.42 -6.38
CA TRP A 133 7.50 -12.69 -7.53
C TRP A 133 8.49 -13.83 -7.20
N GLY A 134 9.29 -14.23 -8.17
CA GLY A 134 10.17 -15.39 -8.07
C GLY A 134 11.22 -15.31 -6.96
N HIS A 135 11.85 -16.46 -6.67
CA HIS A 135 12.92 -16.57 -5.67
C HIS A 135 14.24 -15.93 -6.12
N ASP A 136 14.34 -15.53 -7.37
CA ASP A 136 15.44 -14.78 -7.97
C ASP A 136 15.23 -13.26 -7.90
N VAL A 137 14.13 -12.82 -7.33
CA VAL A 137 13.74 -11.41 -7.25
C VAL A 137 14.18 -10.81 -5.93
N ASP A 138 15.29 -10.07 -6.00
CA ASP A 138 15.96 -9.48 -4.84
C ASP A 138 15.41 -8.07 -4.52
N HIS A 139 15.70 -7.61 -3.28
CA HIS A 139 15.35 -6.29 -2.79
C HIS A 139 16.24 -5.20 -3.42
N ASN A 140 16.05 -4.89 -4.71
CA ASN A 140 16.87 -3.92 -5.42
C ASN A 140 16.13 -3.23 -6.58
N TRP A 141 16.69 -2.11 -7.03
CA TRP A 141 16.13 -1.27 -8.08
C TRP A 141 15.90 -1.98 -9.43
N PRO A 142 16.81 -2.85 -9.95
CA PRO A 142 16.57 -3.57 -11.19
C PRO A 142 15.27 -4.36 -11.21
N TRP A 143 14.90 -4.99 -10.09
CA TRP A 143 13.64 -5.70 -9.96
C TRP A 143 12.45 -4.76 -9.79
N TRP A 144 12.58 -3.70 -8.99
CA TRP A 144 11.52 -2.71 -8.84
C TRP A 144 11.17 -2.02 -10.15
N TYR A 145 12.13 -1.72 -11.02
CA TYR A 145 11.85 -1.21 -12.38
C TYR A 145 11.02 -2.18 -13.21
N LYS A 146 11.29 -3.48 -13.13
CA LYS A 146 10.50 -4.51 -13.83
C LYS A 146 9.08 -4.58 -13.26
N MET A 147 8.92 -4.51 -11.94
CA MET A 147 7.61 -4.47 -11.29
C MET A 147 6.83 -3.23 -11.70
N VAL A 148 7.46 -2.06 -11.69
CA VAL A 148 6.83 -0.81 -12.15
C VAL A 148 6.38 -0.93 -13.59
N ALA A 149 7.24 -1.41 -14.48
CA ALA A 149 6.89 -1.60 -15.89
C ALA A 149 5.72 -2.59 -16.10
N HIS A 150 5.60 -3.58 -15.21
CA HIS A 150 4.53 -4.58 -15.28
C HIS A 150 3.18 -4.05 -14.78
N TYR A 151 3.17 -3.29 -13.66
CA TYR A 151 1.92 -2.90 -13.00
C TYR A 151 1.40 -1.51 -13.39
N VAL A 152 2.27 -0.55 -13.73
CA VAL A 152 1.82 0.81 -14.07
C VAL A 152 0.82 0.84 -15.22
N PRO A 153 0.93 0.05 -16.30
CA PRO A 153 -0.10 0.01 -17.33
C PRO A 153 -1.50 -0.36 -16.80
N ARG A 154 -1.57 -1.20 -15.76
CA ARG A 154 -2.85 -1.58 -15.13
C ARG A 154 -3.45 -0.44 -14.28
N LEU A 155 -2.59 0.42 -13.72
CA LEU A 155 -3.02 1.58 -12.94
C LEU A 155 -3.52 2.72 -13.82
N LEU A 156 -3.04 2.78 -15.06
CA LEU A 156 -3.43 3.84 -16.01
C LEU A 156 -4.67 3.49 -16.85
N GLY A 157 -5.14 2.24 -16.81
CA GLY A 157 -6.33 1.77 -17.54
C GLY A 157 -5.97 1.35 -18.95
#